data_a75dece2b9a96d249958a6941a61423e
#
_entry.id   a75dece2b9a96d249958a6941a61423e
#
_cell.length_a   1.000
_cell.length_b   1.000
_cell.length_c   1.000
_cell.angle_alpha   90.00
_cell.angle_beta   90.00
_cell.angle_gamma   90.00
#
_symmetry.space_group_name_H-M   'P 1'
#
loop_
_entity.id
_entity.type
_entity.pdbx_description
1 polymer ?
#
loop_
_entity_poly.entity_id
_entity_poly.type
_entity_poly.pdbx_seq_one_letter_code
_entity_poly.pdbx_strand_id
1 'polypeptide(L)'
;THYELAGPEDGPVVLLVHGFSVPYYTWDRTFPALAGAGFRVIRFDLYGRGVSDRPYTRYDRRLFVEQVSELLNALHVQVPIDIVGTSMGGAVATAFAVENADRVRKIVLINPLTRRWKIGPLAVPGIGEYLFARFYLPALPEKQLDDFSCPEQFGDWPDRFLAQVRFQGSGRALLSTLRHFMSRDHLTDYQRLGGLKKKALLIWGDSDQVLGTEDAPILQGLLEAKLHWIKGSGHAPHYEHAEIVNPLIIRFLEQD
;
A
#
# COMPACT_ATOMS: atom_id res chain seq x y z
N THR A 1 -0.01 15.22 7.07
CA THR A 1 -0.08 13.75 7.05
C THR A 1 -0.52 13.21 8.40
N HIS A 2 -1.61 12.44 8.44
CA HIS A 2 -2.02 11.66 9.60
C HIS A 2 -1.11 10.42 9.72
N TYR A 3 -0.65 10.15 10.92
CA TYR A 3 0.16 8.98 11.23
C TYR A 3 -0.06 8.49 12.66
N GLU A 4 0.29 7.24 12.90
CA GLU A 4 0.29 6.62 14.21
C GLU A 4 1.61 5.90 14.46
N LEU A 5 2.06 5.90 15.71
CA LEU A 5 3.28 5.26 16.16
C LEU A 5 2.97 4.21 17.23
N ALA A 6 3.65 3.08 17.17
CA ALA A 6 3.59 2.07 18.22
C ALA A 6 4.94 1.34 18.34
N GLY A 7 5.13 0.69 19.50
CA GLY A 7 6.36 -0.05 19.82
C GLY A 7 7.43 0.82 20.49
N PRO A 8 8.58 0.23 20.80
CA PRO A 8 9.67 0.92 21.50
C PRO A 8 10.29 2.01 20.61
N GLU A 9 10.64 3.15 21.21
CA GLU A 9 11.19 4.31 20.52
C GLU A 9 12.54 4.02 19.86
N ASP A 10 13.33 3.15 20.46
CA ASP A 10 14.67 2.70 20.02
C ASP A 10 14.62 1.44 19.14
N GLY A 11 13.43 0.88 18.89
CA GLY A 11 13.25 -0.29 18.03
C GLY A 11 13.57 0.00 16.55
N PRO A 12 13.90 -1.05 15.77
CA PRO A 12 14.05 -0.93 14.33
C PRO A 12 12.77 -0.36 13.69
N VAL A 13 12.92 0.63 12.81
CA VAL A 13 11.78 1.37 12.26
C VAL A 13 11.14 0.61 11.10
N VAL A 14 9.83 0.39 11.17
CA VAL A 14 9.01 -0.19 10.10
C VAL A 14 7.94 0.80 9.65
N LEU A 15 7.93 1.13 8.36
CA LEU A 15 6.91 1.99 7.74
C LEU A 15 5.89 1.15 6.98
N LEU A 16 4.60 1.32 7.29
CA LEU A 16 3.48 0.63 6.66
C LEU A 16 2.77 1.54 5.65
N VAL A 17 2.76 1.16 4.36
CA VAL A 17 2.19 1.95 3.27
C VAL A 17 0.96 1.24 2.71
N HIS A 18 -0.21 1.84 2.90
CA HIS A 18 -1.50 1.28 2.50
C HIS A 18 -1.78 1.40 0.99
N GLY A 19 -2.86 0.72 0.53
CA GLY A 19 -3.28 0.64 -0.87
C GLY A 19 -3.98 1.88 -1.44
N PHE A 20 -4.74 1.69 -2.52
CA PHE A 20 -5.36 2.78 -3.29
C PHE A 20 -6.45 3.50 -2.49
N SER A 21 -7.42 2.81 -1.96
CA SER A 21 -8.63 3.40 -1.38
C SER A 21 -8.76 3.15 0.12
N VAL A 22 -8.25 2.02 0.62
CA VAL A 22 -8.28 1.66 2.05
C VAL A 22 -7.11 2.33 2.76
N PRO A 23 -7.36 3.22 3.75
CA PRO A 23 -6.30 3.93 4.44
C PRO A 23 -5.64 3.12 5.56
N TYR A 24 -5.02 3.79 6.54
CA TYR A 24 -4.19 3.21 7.59
C TYR A 24 -4.80 2.00 8.30
N TYR A 25 -6.12 1.91 8.41
CA TYR A 25 -6.76 0.82 9.16
C TYR A 25 -6.63 -0.56 8.48
N THR A 26 -6.20 -0.63 7.23
CA THR A 26 -5.82 -1.91 6.61
C THR A 26 -4.73 -2.63 7.42
N TRP A 27 -4.00 -1.90 8.23
CA TRP A 27 -2.91 -2.38 9.08
C TRP A 27 -3.32 -2.70 10.52
N ASP A 28 -4.63 -2.65 10.88
CA ASP A 28 -5.08 -2.83 12.26
C ASP A 28 -4.66 -4.17 12.88
N ARG A 29 -4.44 -5.20 12.07
CA ARG A 29 -3.98 -6.51 12.52
C ARG A 29 -2.46 -6.67 12.48
N THR A 30 -1.77 -5.90 11.65
CA THR A 30 -0.30 -5.97 11.46
C THR A 30 0.44 -4.97 12.37
N PHE A 31 -0.10 -3.76 12.51
CA PHE A 31 0.50 -2.69 13.29
C PHE A 31 0.80 -3.08 14.74
N PRO A 32 -0.16 -3.61 15.54
CA PRO A 32 0.12 -4.05 16.89
C PRO A 32 1.01 -5.29 16.96
N ALA A 33 0.95 -6.18 15.98
CA ALA A 33 1.77 -7.39 15.96
C ALA A 33 3.26 -7.05 15.78
N LEU A 34 3.59 -6.13 14.88
CA LEU A 34 4.97 -5.66 14.70
C LEU A 34 5.47 -4.86 15.91
N ALA A 35 4.62 -4.01 16.51
CA ALA A 35 4.97 -3.28 17.72
C ALA A 35 5.23 -4.23 18.89
N GLY A 36 4.42 -5.27 19.04
CA GLY A 36 4.61 -6.33 20.06
C GLY A 36 5.86 -7.18 19.83
N ALA A 37 6.36 -7.24 18.60
CA ALA A 37 7.63 -7.90 18.24
C ALA A 37 8.87 -6.98 18.44
N GLY A 38 8.69 -5.77 18.98
CA GLY A 38 9.81 -4.87 19.32
C GLY A 38 10.20 -3.89 18.20
N PHE A 39 9.42 -3.77 17.14
CA PHE A 39 9.65 -2.76 16.10
C PHE A 39 9.01 -1.41 16.47
N ARG A 40 9.67 -0.31 16.13
CA ARG A 40 9.06 1.02 16.09
C ARG A 40 8.27 1.15 14.81
N VAL A 41 6.95 1.02 14.87
CA VAL A 41 6.08 0.94 13.70
C VAL A 41 5.42 2.28 13.43
N ILE A 42 5.48 2.71 12.17
CA ILE A 42 4.82 3.91 11.65
C ILE A 42 3.78 3.44 10.64
N ARG A 43 2.49 3.78 10.86
CA ARG A 43 1.46 3.70 9.82
C ARG A 43 0.90 5.09 9.56
N PHE A 44 0.51 5.38 8.34
CA PHE A 44 0.05 6.70 7.95
C PHE A 44 -0.96 6.64 6.82
N ASP A 45 -1.69 7.72 6.63
CA ASP A 45 -2.57 7.91 5.49
C ASP A 45 -1.84 8.65 4.37
N LEU A 46 -1.80 8.05 3.18
CA LEU A 46 -1.39 8.75 1.96
C LEU A 46 -2.28 9.97 1.73
N TYR A 47 -1.73 11.05 1.20
CA TYR A 47 -2.52 12.23 0.85
C TYR A 47 -3.77 11.85 0.04
N GLY A 48 -4.90 12.46 0.39
CA GLY A 48 -6.20 12.19 -0.22
C GLY A 48 -6.95 11.00 0.37
N ARG A 49 -6.42 10.32 1.38
CA ARG A 49 -7.01 9.16 2.08
C ARG A 49 -7.13 9.43 3.56
N GLY A 50 -7.95 8.61 4.21
CA GLY A 50 -8.11 8.66 5.64
C GLY A 50 -8.39 10.06 6.15
N VAL A 51 -7.66 10.48 7.15
CA VAL A 51 -7.72 11.83 7.74
C VAL A 51 -6.53 12.72 7.34
N SER A 52 -5.62 12.24 6.46
CA SER A 52 -4.59 13.09 5.84
C SER A 52 -5.19 14.15 4.93
N ASP A 53 -4.47 15.23 4.72
CA ASP A 53 -4.87 16.34 3.85
C ASP A 53 -5.12 15.92 2.40
N ARG A 54 -5.88 16.74 1.69
CA ARG A 54 -6.23 16.56 0.28
C ARG A 54 -5.76 17.76 -0.55
N PRO A 55 -4.42 17.95 -0.67
CA PRO A 55 -3.87 19.10 -1.38
C PRO A 55 -4.40 19.16 -2.82
N TYR A 56 -4.58 20.38 -3.32
CA TYR A 56 -5.05 20.61 -4.69
C TYR A 56 -3.88 20.49 -5.67
N THR A 57 -3.44 19.24 -5.91
CA THR A 57 -2.30 18.92 -6.75
C THR A 57 -2.55 17.63 -7.55
N ARG A 58 -1.59 17.26 -8.37
CA ARG A 58 -1.56 15.96 -9.05
C ARG A 58 -1.11 14.88 -8.07
N TYR A 59 -1.89 13.81 -8.00
CA TYR A 59 -1.60 12.65 -7.16
C TYR A 59 -0.80 11.62 -7.97
N ASP A 60 0.48 11.89 -8.11
CA ASP A 60 1.42 11.09 -8.89
C ASP A 60 2.53 10.49 -8.00
N ARG A 61 3.49 9.83 -8.65
CA ARG A 61 4.63 9.20 -8.02
C ARG A 61 5.43 10.16 -7.13
N ARG A 62 5.67 11.38 -7.64
CA ARG A 62 6.44 12.38 -6.93
C ARG A 62 5.78 12.78 -5.61
N LEU A 63 4.49 13.07 -5.65
CA LEU A 63 3.73 13.45 -4.45
C LEU A 63 3.84 12.38 -3.34
N PHE A 64 3.68 11.10 -3.69
CA PHE A 64 3.71 10.05 -2.69
C PHE A 64 5.12 9.75 -2.17
N VAL A 65 6.14 9.82 -3.01
CA VAL A 65 7.54 9.65 -2.58
C VAL A 65 7.98 10.81 -1.69
N GLU A 66 7.64 12.05 -2.05
CA GLU A 66 7.90 13.24 -1.23
C GLU A 66 7.18 13.14 0.12
N GLN A 67 5.90 12.70 0.14
CA GLN A 67 5.15 12.52 1.40
C GLN A 67 5.86 11.56 2.35
N VAL A 68 6.35 10.41 1.86
CA VAL A 68 7.11 9.46 2.68
C VAL A 68 8.40 10.10 3.20
N SER A 69 9.14 10.79 2.34
CA SER A 69 10.38 11.46 2.72
C SER A 69 10.17 12.52 3.80
N GLU A 70 9.16 13.36 3.62
CA GLU A 70 8.81 14.45 4.55
C GLU A 70 8.31 13.91 5.89
N LEU A 71 7.50 12.85 5.88
CA LEU A 71 7.03 12.19 7.09
C LEU A 71 8.21 11.65 7.92
N LEU A 72 9.12 10.92 7.30
CA LEU A 72 10.29 10.39 7.98
C LEU A 72 11.20 11.50 8.52
N ASN A 73 11.35 12.60 7.78
CA ASN A 73 12.14 13.75 8.22
C ASN A 73 11.48 14.46 9.41
N ALA A 74 10.15 14.66 9.37
CA ALA A 74 9.39 15.28 10.46
C ALA A 74 9.42 14.44 11.75
N LEU A 75 9.50 13.11 11.60
CA LEU A 75 9.64 12.17 12.73
C LEU A 75 11.10 11.95 13.16
N HIS A 76 12.04 12.70 12.59
CA HIS A 76 13.48 12.61 12.86
C HIS A 76 14.06 11.20 12.68
N VAL A 77 13.50 10.42 11.73
CA VAL A 77 14.00 9.08 11.40
C VAL A 77 15.24 9.23 10.50
N GLN A 78 16.43 9.06 11.09
CA GLN A 78 17.72 9.21 10.41
C GLN A 78 18.35 7.87 10.01
N VAL A 79 17.86 6.76 10.57
CA VAL A 79 18.35 5.41 10.27
C VAL A 79 17.62 4.81 9.07
N PRO A 80 18.23 3.84 8.36
CA PRO A 80 17.54 3.09 7.33
C PRO A 80 16.34 2.32 7.94
N ILE A 81 15.21 2.37 7.24
CA ILE A 81 13.94 1.75 7.65
C ILE A 81 13.68 0.45 6.89
N ASP A 82 12.82 -0.36 7.46
CA ASP A 82 12.10 -1.38 6.72
C ASP A 82 10.77 -0.81 6.23
N ILE A 83 10.35 -1.18 5.03
CA ILE A 83 9.11 -0.69 4.45
C ILE A 83 8.21 -1.86 4.02
N VAL A 84 6.96 -1.80 4.41
CA VAL A 84 5.93 -2.79 4.05
C VAL A 84 4.84 -2.08 3.26
N GLY A 85 4.60 -2.51 2.04
CA GLY A 85 3.58 -1.91 1.17
C GLY A 85 2.60 -2.93 0.61
N THR A 86 1.30 -2.61 0.65
CA THR A 86 0.26 -3.44 0.04
C THR A 86 -0.33 -2.77 -1.20
N SER A 87 -0.64 -3.53 -2.25
CA SER A 87 -1.33 -3.02 -3.45
C SER A 87 -0.60 -1.81 -4.06
N MET A 88 -1.30 -0.69 -4.25
CA MET A 88 -0.69 0.59 -4.65
C MET A 88 0.45 1.02 -3.70
N GLY A 89 0.31 0.76 -2.40
CA GLY A 89 1.36 1.06 -1.42
C GLY A 89 2.65 0.29 -1.66
N GLY A 90 2.58 -0.89 -2.26
CA GLY A 90 3.76 -1.64 -2.72
C GLY A 90 4.50 -0.91 -3.84
N ALA A 91 3.77 -0.30 -4.80
CA ALA A 91 4.37 0.53 -5.84
C ALA A 91 4.95 1.83 -5.28
N VAL A 92 4.28 2.46 -4.28
CA VAL A 92 4.82 3.65 -3.58
C VAL A 92 6.09 3.30 -2.81
N ALA A 93 6.09 2.20 -2.05
CA ALA A 93 7.26 1.71 -1.31
C ALA A 93 8.44 1.42 -2.23
N THR A 94 8.17 0.78 -3.38
CA THR A 94 9.19 0.51 -4.40
C THR A 94 9.76 1.80 -4.99
N ALA A 95 8.88 2.75 -5.36
CA ALA A 95 9.30 4.05 -5.89
C ALA A 95 10.16 4.82 -4.88
N PHE A 96 9.78 4.81 -3.60
CA PHE A 96 10.55 5.42 -2.53
C PHE A 96 11.93 4.75 -2.37
N ALA A 97 11.97 3.41 -2.33
CA ALA A 97 13.21 2.66 -2.19
C ALA A 97 14.19 2.88 -3.36
N VAL A 98 13.67 3.05 -4.57
CA VAL A 98 14.49 3.33 -5.76
C VAL A 98 15.10 4.74 -5.74
N GLU A 99 14.38 5.74 -5.22
CA GLU A 99 14.89 7.12 -5.13
C GLU A 99 15.74 7.37 -3.87
N ASN A 100 15.50 6.60 -2.81
CA ASN A 100 16.11 6.79 -1.49
C ASN A 100 16.73 5.47 -0.98
N ALA A 101 17.58 4.85 -1.82
CA ALA A 101 18.09 3.50 -1.54
C ALA A 101 18.77 3.37 -0.17
N ASP A 102 19.54 4.39 0.23
CA ASP A 102 20.26 4.39 1.51
C ASP A 102 19.32 4.50 2.73
N ARG A 103 18.09 4.92 2.53
CA ARG A 103 17.07 5.03 3.58
C ARG A 103 16.24 3.75 3.75
N VAL A 104 16.40 2.75 2.90
CA VAL A 104 15.64 1.49 2.97
C VAL A 104 16.57 0.32 3.20
N ARG A 105 16.33 -0.43 4.27
CA ARG A 105 17.05 -1.67 4.63
C ARG A 105 16.41 -2.87 3.92
N LYS A 106 15.15 -3.12 4.17
CA LYS A 106 14.37 -4.24 3.63
C LYS A 106 13.01 -3.77 3.11
N ILE A 107 12.45 -4.52 2.17
CA ILE A 107 11.13 -4.25 1.63
C ILE A 107 10.23 -5.50 1.66
N VAL A 108 8.99 -5.34 2.14
CA VAL A 108 7.95 -6.36 2.06
C VAL A 108 6.83 -5.86 1.16
N LEU A 109 6.48 -6.65 0.17
CA LEU A 109 5.47 -6.32 -0.82
C LEU A 109 4.33 -7.34 -0.75
N ILE A 110 3.11 -6.83 -0.51
CA ILE A 110 1.92 -7.66 -0.34
C ILE A 110 0.96 -7.34 -1.49
N ASN A 111 0.69 -8.31 -2.36
CA ASN A 111 -0.15 -8.14 -3.56
C ASN A 111 0.11 -6.78 -4.25
N PRO A 112 1.37 -6.44 -4.60
CA PRO A 112 1.73 -5.09 -5.03
C PRO A 112 1.21 -4.77 -6.43
N LEU A 113 0.82 -3.50 -6.65
CA LEU A 113 0.46 -2.99 -7.98
C LEU A 113 1.71 -2.98 -8.87
N THR A 114 1.68 -3.76 -9.96
CA THR A 114 2.81 -3.94 -10.88
C THR A 114 2.57 -3.29 -12.23
N ARG A 115 1.37 -3.48 -12.77
CA ARG A 115 1.01 -3.04 -14.11
C ARG A 115 0.03 -1.88 -14.09
N ARG A 116 -0.11 -1.27 -15.26
CA ARG A 116 -1.08 -0.22 -15.52
C ARG A 116 -2.50 -0.68 -15.20
N TRP A 117 -3.16 0.04 -14.32
CA TRP A 117 -4.60 -0.08 -14.13
C TRP A 117 -5.34 0.57 -15.30
N LYS A 118 -6.25 -0.17 -15.94
CA LYS A 118 -7.04 0.35 -17.07
C LYS A 118 -8.19 1.22 -16.54
N ILE A 119 -8.16 2.51 -16.83
CA ILE A 119 -9.15 3.47 -16.32
C ILE A 119 -10.21 3.88 -17.36
N GLY A 120 -10.06 3.45 -18.63
CA GLY A 120 -11.04 3.70 -19.68
C GLY A 120 -11.48 5.17 -19.76
N PRO A 121 -12.81 5.44 -19.80
CA PRO A 121 -13.34 6.79 -19.95
C PRO A 121 -13.02 7.71 -18.76
N LEU A 122 -12.59 7.19 -17.60
CA LEU A 122 -12.13 8.02 -16.47
C LEU A 122 -10.88 8.84 -16.83
N ALA A 123 -10.16 8.47 -17.88
CA ALA A 123 -9.02 9.24 -18.37
C ALA A 123 -9.42 10.58 -19.02
N VAL A 124 -10.65 10.70 -19.52
CA VAL A 124 -11.10 11.87 -20.30
C VAL A 124 -11.54 13.00 -19.36
N PRO A 125 -10.93 14.19 -19.42
CA PRO A 125 -11.35 15.34 -18.62
C PRO A 125 -12.83 15.70 -18.82
N GLY A 126 -13.52 16.09 -17.76
CA GLY A 126 -14.95 16.37 -17.72
C GLY A 126 -15.80 15.11 -17.64
N ILE A 127 -15.64 14.19 -18.59
CA ILE A 127 -16.36 12.91 -18.62
C ILE A 127 -15.96 12.06 -17.42
N GLY A 128 -14.66 11.93 -17.18
CA GLY A 128 -14.13 11.12 -16.09
C GLY A 128 -14.56 11.63 -14.71
N GLU A 129 -14.57 12.93 -14.48
CA GLU A 129 -15.06 13.54 -13.24
C GLU A 129 -16.53 13.20 -13.00
N TYR A 130 -17.36 13.36 -14.04
CA TYR A 130 -18.78 13.04 -13.96
C TYR A 130 -19.01 11.55 -13.66
N LEU A 131 -18.38 10.65 -14.43
CA LEU A 131 -18.53 9.21 -14.26
C LEU A 131 -18.00 8.75 -12.90
N PHE A 132 -16.87 9.30 -12.47
CA PHE A 132 -16.29 8.98 -11.17
C PHE A 132 -17.21 9.37 -10.03
N ALA A 133 -17.67 10.62 -10.03
CA ALA A 133 -18.53 11.15 -8.97
C ALA A 133 -19.92 10.46 -8.94
N ARG A 134 -20.47 10.14 -10.12
CA ARG A 134 -21.86 9.64 -10.23
C ARG A 134 -21.97 8.13 -10.04
N PHE A 135 -20.94 7.37 -10.45
CA PHE A 135 -21.03 5.91 -10.50
C PHE A 135 -19.89 5.21 -9.74
N TYR A 136 -18.65 5.66 -9.91
CA TYR A 136 -17.50 4.95 -9.35
C TYR A 136 -17.36 5.18 -7.84
N LEU A 137 -17.36 6.44 -7.41
CA LEU A 137 -17.19 6.80 -6.00
C LEU A 137 -18.29 6.24 -5.09
N PRO A 138 -19.59 6.30 -5.46
CA PRO A 138 -20.66 5.67 -4.67
C PRO A 138 -20.59 4.16 -4.58
N ALA A 139 -19.99 3.49 -5.58
CA ALA A 139 -19.82 2.03 -5.58
C ALA A 139 -18.57 1.55 -4.83
N LEU A 140 -17.62 2.45 -4.55
CA LEU A 140 -16.35 2.06 -3.91
C LEU A 140 -16.51 1.38 -2.55
N PRO A 141 -17.43 1.78 -1.65
CA PRO A 141 -17.58 1.14 -0.36
C PRO A 141 -17.79 -0.37 -0.48
N GLU A 142 -18.78 -0.76 -1.28
CA GLU A 142 -19.08 -2.18 -1.52
C GLU A 142 -17.98 -2.90 -2.28
N LYS A 143 -17.34 -2.21 -3.24
CA LYS A 143 -16.24 -2.78 -4.02
C LYS A 143 -15.00 -3.10 -3.21
N GLN A 144 -14.85 -2.56 -2.01
CA GLN A 144 -13.74 -2.92 -1.14
C GLN A 144 -13.88 -4.31 -0.54
N LEU A 145 -15.08 -4.88 -0.57
CA LEU A 145 -15.30 -6.27 -0.20
C LEU A 145 -14.68 -7.25 -1.21
N ASP A 146 -14.41 -6.80 -2.45
CA ASP A 146 -13.70 -7.58 -3.46
C ASP A 146 -12.22 -7.85 -3.09
N ASP A 147 -11.69 -7.12 -2.10
CA ASP A 147 -10.34 -7.35 -1.56
C ASP A 147 -10.24 -8.68 -0.77
N PHE A 148 -11.37 -9.28 -0.39
CA PHE A 148 -11.42 -10.45 0.46
C PHE A 148 -11.95 -11.68 -0.28
N SER A 149 -11.42 -12.85 0.04
CA SER A 149 -11.94 -14.13 -0.44
C SER A 149 -13.24 -14.54 0.26
N CYS A 150 -13.42 -14.10 1.52
CA CYS A 150 -14.60 -14.32 2.35
C CYS A 150 -15.18 -12.98 2.82
N PRO A 151 -15.81 -12.19 1.93
CA PRO A 151 -16.25 -10.81 2.22
C PRO A 151 -17.28 -10.72 3.35
N GLU A 152 -18.06 -11.78 3.58
CA GLU A 152 -19.07 -11.85 4.66
C GLU A 152 -18.45 -11.70 6.07
N GLN A 153 -17.17 -11.96 6.22
CA GLN A 153 -16.47 -11.80 7.50
C GLN A 153 -16.06 -10.34 7.77
N PHE A 154 -16.18 -9.46 6.79
CA PHE A 154 -15.69 -8.07 6.81
C PHE A 154 -16.81 -7.06 6.47
N GLY A 155 -18.05 -7.37 6.88
CA GLY A 155 -19.23 -6.58 6.54
C GLY A 155 -19.24 -5.13 7.06
N ASP A 156 -18.40 -4.77 8.03
CA ASP A 156 -18.19 -3.41 8.53
C ASP A 156 -17.25 -2.56 7.65
N TRP A 157 -16.56 -3.18 6.70
CA TRP A 157 -15.54 -2.54 5.88
C TRP A 157 -16.08 -1.38 5.02
N PRO A 158 -17.25 -1.51 4.36
CA PRO A 158 -17.86 -0.40 3.64
C PRO A 158 -18.16 0.82 4.51
N ASP A 159 -18.63 0.64 5.74
CA ASP A 159 -18.94 1.73 6.67
C ASP A 159 -17.69 2.47 7.12
N ARG A 160 -16.60 1.74 7.40
CA ARG A 160 -15.29 2.32 7.72
C ARG A 160 -14.77 3.20 6.58
N PHE A 161 -14.95 2.78 5.35
CA PHE A 161 -14.57 3.58 4.18
C PHE A 161 -15.45 4.80 4.02
N LEU A 162 -16.79 4.66 4.14
CA LEU A 162 -17.73 5.77 4.03
C LEU A 162 -17.43 6.91 5.01
N ALA A 163 -16.99 6.58 6.22
CA ALA A 163 -16.61 7.58 7.20
C ALA A 163 -15.48 8.51 6.70
N GLN A 164 -14.61 8.00 5.82
CA GLN A 164 -13.42 8.70 5.35
C GLN A 164 -13.59 9.35 3.97
N VAL A 165 -14.40 8.76 3.09
CA VAL A 165 -14.63 9.32 1.76
C VAL A 165 -15.47 10.60 1.78
N ARG A 166 -16.17 10.85 2.89
CA ARG A 166 -16.97 12.08 3.11
C ARG A 166 -16.15 13.37 3.16
N PHE A 167 -14.85 13.29 3.43
CA PHE A 167 -14.02 14.50 3.43
C PHE A 167 -13.94 15.12 2.04
N GLN A 168 -14.12 16.46 2.00
CA GLN A 168 -14.08 17.22 0.76
C GLN A 168 -12.74 16.98 0.02
N GLY A 169 -12.83 16.70 -1.28
CA GLY A 169 -11.66 16.45 -2.12
C GLY A 169 -11.24 14.98 -2.24
N SER A 170 -11.85 14.06 -1.45
CA SER A 170 -11.52 12.63 -1.54
C SER A 170 -11.72 12.06 -2.95
N GLY A 171 -12.87 12.32 -3.57
CA GLY A 171 -13.17 11.87 -4.94
C GLY A 171 -12.17 12.41 -5.97
N ARG A 172 -11.81 13.70 -5.88
CA ARG A 172 -10.80 14.33 -6.74
C ARG A 172 -9.42 13.67 -6.55
N ALA A 173 -9.01 13.43 -5.31
CA ALA A 173 -7.73 12.80 -5.00
C ALA A 173 -7.65 11.37 -5.54
N LEU A 174 -8.71 10.57 -5.36
CA LEU A 174 -8.81 9.22 -5.87
C LEU A 174 -8.76 9.18 -7.40
N LEU A 175 -9.56 10.02 -8.09
CA LEU A 175 -9.53 10.10 -9.55
C LEU A 175 -8.17 10.57 -10.08
N SER A 176 -7.56 11.55 -9.42
CA SER A 176 -6.21 12.02 -9.79
C SER A 176 -5.16 10.91 -9.63
N THR A 177 -5.26 10.10 -8.57
CA THR A 177 -4.38 8.93 -8.38
C THR A 177 -4.57 7.88 -9.47
N LEU A 178 -5.81 7.56 -9.83
CA LEU A 178 -6.09 6.64 -10.95
C LEU A 178 -5.42 7.12 -12.24
N ARG A 179 -5.55 8.42 -12.55
CA ARG A 179 -5.02 9.02 -13.78
C ARG A 179 -3.51 9.16 -13.81
N HIS A 180 -2.88 9.46 -12.69
CA HIS A 180 -1.49 9.91 -12.69
C HIS A 180 -0.51 8.97 -11.98
N PHE A 181 -1.03 7.99 -11.22
CA PHE A 181 -0.23 6.98 -10.56
C PHE A 181 -0.61 5.57 -11.04
N MET A 182 -1.82 5.11 -10.79
CA MET A 182 -2.20 3.72 -11.08
C MET A 182 -2.27 3.39 -12.57
N SER A 183 -2.54 4.38 -13.46
CA SER A 183 -2.54 4.18 -14.91
C SER A 183 -1.14 4.06 -15.51
N ARG A 184 -0.08 4.08 -14.71
CA ARG A 184 1.30 3.87 -15.15
C ARG A 184 1.74 2.43 -14.96
N ASP A 185 2.71 2.01 -15.73
CA ASP A 185 3.41 0.74 -15.55
C ASP A 185 4.50 0.92 -14.50
N HIS A 186 4.50 0.06 -13.48
CA HIS A 186 5.44 0.12 -12.37
C HIS A 186 6.59 -0.89 -12.48
N LEU A 187 6.57 -1.79 -13.49
CA LEU A 187 7.60 -2.82 -13.66
C LEU A 187 9.02 -2.26 -13.75
N THR A 188 9.18 -1.08 -14.37
CA THR A 188 10.49 -0.41 -14.43
C THR A 188 11.05 -0.09 -13.05
N ASP A 189 10.22 0.36 -12.10
CA ASP A 189 10.68 0.62 -10.73
C ASP A 189 11.02 -0.69 -10.01
N TYR A 190 10.28 -1.78 -10.21
CA TYR A 190 10.66 -3.10 -9.67
C TYR A 190 11.97 -3.64 -10.26
N GLN A 191 12.20 -3.45 -11.56
CA GLN A 191 13.49 -3.80 -12.20
C GLN A 191 14.65 -3.02 -11.57
N ARG A 192 14.47 -1.70 -11.35
CA ARG A 192 15.46 -0.86 -10.70
C ARG A 192 15.70 -1.29 -9.25
N LEU A 193 14.63 -1.61 -8.50
CA LEU A 193 14.73 -2.13 -7.13
C LEU A 193 15.53 -3.43 -7.08
N GLY A 194 15.30 -4.37 -8.02
CA GLY A 194 16.09 -5.59 -8.15
C GLY A 194 17.58 -5.32 -8.38
N GLY A 195 17.90 -4.31 -9.20
CA GLY A 195 19.29 -3.84 -9.40
C GLY A 195 19.97 -3.31 -8.13
N LEU A 196 19.20 -2.81 -7.16
CA LEU A 196 19.73 -2.34 -5.87
C LEU A 196 20.08 -3.47 -4.90
N LYS A 197 19.70 -4.72 -5.21
CA LYS A 197 19.94 -5.92 -4.37
C LYS A 197 19.46 -5.79 -2.93
N LYS A 198 18.38 -5.04 -2.72
CA LYS A 198 17.72 -4.93 -1.41
C LYS A 198 17.06 -6.25 -1.05
N LYS A 199 17.11 -6.65 0.22
CA LYS A 199 16.37 -7.82 0.69
C LYS A 199 14.87 -7.54 0.52
N ALA A 200 14.19 -8.43 -0.19
CA ALA A 200 12.78 -8.31 -0.49
C ALA A 200 12.00 -9.58 -0.10
N LEU A 201 10.79 -9.41 0.41
CA LEU A 201 9.83 -10.47 0.66
C LEU A 201 8.57 -10.18 -0.15
N LEU A 202 8.06 -11.19 -0.86
CA LEU A 202 6.79 -11.14 -1.56
C LEU A 202 5.77 -12.02 -0.83
N ILE A 203 4.59 -11.47 -0.59
CA ILE A 203 3.44 -12.18 -0.03
C ILE A 203 2.27 -11.98 -0.97
N TRP A 204 1.60 -13.07 -1.37
CA TRP A 204 0.52 -13.00 -2.34
C TRP A 204 -0.63 -13.91 -1.96
N GLY A 205 -1.87 -13.39 -1.98
CA GLY A 205 -3.07 -14.20 -1.86
C GLY A 205 -3.29 -15.00 -3.16
N ASP A 206 -3.49 -16.31 -3.06
CA ASP A 206 -3.66 -17.16 -4.23
C ASP A 206 -5.00 -16.97 -4.96
N SER A 207 -5.93 -16.28 -4.31
CA SER A 207 -7.28 -15.98 -4.79
C SER A 207 -7.49 -14.47 -5.05
N ASP A 208 -6.42 -13.69 -5.27
CA ASP A 208 -6.50 -12.25 -5.57
C ASP A 208 -7.25 -11.99 -6.88
N GLN A 209 -8.48 -11.48 -6.78
CA GLN A 209 -9.33 -11.10 -7.91
C GLN A 209 -9.16 -9.64 -8.34
N VAL A 210 -8.43 -8.83 -7.54
CA VAL A 210 -8.24 -7.40 -7.81
C VAL A 210 -7.08 -7.16 -8.77
N LEU A 211 -5.90 -7.70 -8.48
CA LEU A 211 -4.72 -7.56 -9.34
C LEU A 211 -4.33 -8.85 -10.08
N GLY A 212 -4.91 -9.98 -9.68
CA GLY A 212 -4.50 -11.29 -10.17
C GLY A 212 -3.19 -11.78 -9.56
N THR A 213 -2.73 -12.91 -10.05
CA THR A 213 -1.55 -13.60 -9.50
C THR A 213 -0.40 -13.72 -10.50
N GLU A 214 -0.61 -13.32 -11.75
CA GLU A 214 0.30 -13.55 -12.87
C GLU A 214 1.63 -12.83 -12.73
N ASP A 215 1.63 -11.70 -12.02
CA ASP A 215 2.83 -10.90 -11.83
C ASP A 215 3.70 -11.35 -10.65
N ALA A 216 3.19 -12.21 -9.75
CA ALA A 216 3.95 -12.68 -8.59
C ALA A 216 5.26 -13.41 -8.96
N PRO A 217 5.28 -14.39 -9.89
CA PRO A 217 6.51 -15.04 -10.30
C PRO A 217 7.45 -14.09 -11.07
N ILE A 218 6.90 -13.09 -11.77
CA ILE A 218 7.71 -12.08 -12.46
C ILE A 218 8.47 -11.24 -11.43
N LEU A 219 7.78 -10.73 -10.41
CA LEU A 219 8.42 -9.97 -9.34
C LEU A 219 9.39 -10.81 -8.53
N GLN A 220 9.07 -12.09 -8.29
CA GLN A 220 9.99 -13.01 -7.62
C GLN A 220 11.33 -13.08 -8.36
N GLY A 221 11.31 -13.22 -9.69
CA GLY A 221 12.52 -13.24 -10.50
C GLY A 221 13.25 -11.91 -10.54
N LEU A 222 12.53 -10.79 -10.70
CA LEU A 222 13.13 -9.46 -10.76
C LEU A 222 13.83 -9.04 -9.45
N LEU A 223 13.25 -9.41 -8.32
CA LEU A 223 13.73 -9.02 -7.00
C LEU A 223 14.62 -10.07 -6.34
N GLU A 224 14.76 -11.27 -6.95
CA GLU A 224 15.38 -12.43 -6.33
C GLU A 224 14.81 -12.71 -4.93
N ALA A 225 13.50 -12.47 -4.78
CA ALA A 225 12.81 -12.46 -3.50
C ALA A 225 12.19 -13.82 -3.16
N LYS A 226 12.00 -14.08 -1.86
CA LYS A 226 11.16 -15.19 -1.44
C LYS A 226 9.69 -14.83 -1.63
N LEU A 227 8.95 -15.69 -2.35
CA LEU A 227 7.51 -15.55 -2.54
C LEU A 227 6.75 -16.51 -1.63
N HIS A 228 5.81 -15.98 -0.85
CA HIS A 228 4.89 -16.74 -0.04
C HIS A 228 3.46 -16.60 -0.56
N TRP A 229 2.87 -17.72 -0.98
CA TRP A 229 1.47 -17.82 -1.31
C TRP A 229 0.63 -18.00 -0.04
N ILE A 230 -0.40 -17.19 0.13
CA ILE A 230 -1.36 -17.32 1.22
C ILE A 230 -2.61 -17.98 0.65
N LYS A 231 -2.80 -19.24 1.03
CA LYS A 231 -3.87 -20.07 0.50
C LYS A 231 -5.24 -19.58 0.94
N GLY A 232 -6.16 -19.48 -0.02
CA GLY A 232 -7.54 -19.05 0.21
C GLY A 232 -7.67 -17.57 0.58
N SER A 233 -6.64 -16.74 0.29
CA SER A 233 -6.66 -15.31 0.55
C SER A 233 -6.90 -14.51 -0.72
N GLY A 234 -7.66 -13.43 -0.58
CA GLY A 234 -7.86 -12.41 -1.61
C GLY A 234 -6.71 -11.40 -1.69
N HIS A 235 -7.06 -10.17 -1.98
CA HIS A 235 -6.12 -9.05 -2.19
C HIS A 235 -5.49 -8.50 -0.91
N ALA A 236 -6.09 -8.77 0.26
CA ALA A 236 -5.64 -8.24 1.56
C ALA A 236 -5.19 -9.36 2.54
N PRO A 237 -4.19 -10.22 2.19
CA PRO A 237 -3.79 -11.34 3.03
C PRO A 237 -3.29 -10.92 4.42
N HIS A 238 -2.71 -9.74 4.54
CA HIS A 238 -2.24 -9.18 5.82
C HIS A 238 -3.38 -8.82 6.78
N TYR A 239 -4.60 -8.68 6.26
CA TYR A 239 -5.80 -8.46 7.06
C TYR A 239 -6.61 -9.74 7.21
N GLU A 240 -6.78 -10.48 6.13
CA GLU A 240 -7.60 -11.70 6.04
C GLU A 240 -6.98 -12.85 6.85
N HIS A 241 -5.65 -13.05 6.70
CA HIS A 241 -4.85 -14.10 7.34
C HIS A 241 -3.66 -13.53 8.12
N ALA A 242 -3.94 -12.55 8.95
CA ALA A 242 -2.91 -11.85 9.73
C ALA A 242 -2.07 -12.80 10.61
N GLU A 243 -2.69 -13.86 11.13
CA GLU A 243 -2.04 -14.90 11.94
C GLU A 243 -0.98 -15.70 11.18
N ILE A 244 -1.06 -15.75 9.84
CA ILE A 244 -0.06 -16.36 8.97
C ILE A 244 0.93 -15.32 8.47
N VAL A 245 0.42 -14.16 8.04
CA VAL A 245 1.23 -13.12 7.37
C VAL A 245 2.15 -12.38 8.34
N ASN A 246 1.65 -12.01 9.54
CA ASN A 246 2.47 -11.28 10.50
C ASN A 246 3.74 -12.04 10.94
N PRO A 247 3.70 -13.35 11.26
CA PRO A 247 4.91 -14.11 11.55
C PRO A 247 5.91 -14.18 10.38
N LEU A 248 5.43 -14.17 9.13
CA LEU A 248 6.31 -14.15 7.95
C LEU A 248 7.04 -12.80 7.85
N ILE A 249 6.33 -11.69 8.04
CA ILE A 249 6.89 -10.34 8.04
C ILE A 249 7.92 -10.21 9.17
N ILE A 250 7.52 -10.50 10.42
CA ILE A 250 8.37 -10.39 11.61
C ILE A 250 9.67 -11.17 11.40
N ARG A 251 9.57 -12.44 11.07
CA ARG A 251 10.74 -13.31 10.85
C ARG A 251 11.67 -12.79 9.76
N PHE A 252 11.13 -12.23 8.68
CA PHE A 252 11.94 -11.63 7.62
C PHE A 252 12.65 -10.36 8.07
N LEU A 253 11.98 -9.52 8.85
CA LEU A 253 12.55 -8.27 9.33
C LEU A 253 13.62 -8.47 10.41
N GLU A 254 13.53 -9.54 11.22
CA GLU A 254 14.51 -9.91 12.25
C GLU A 254 15.81 -10.52 11.68
N GLN A 255 15.75 -11.14 10.50
CA GLN A 255 16.95 -11.73 9.89
C GLN A 255 17.91 -10.62 9.43
N ASP A 256 19.20 -10.79 9.67
CA ASP A 256 20.28 -9.90 9.20
C ASP A 256 20.45 -9.91 7.68
#